data_44eed9e9ee1b4dcb31ac0cacc55e13ef
#
_entry.id   44eed9e9ee1b4dcb31ac0cacc55e13ef
#
_cell.length_a   1.000
_cell.length_b   1.000
_cell.length_c   1.000
_cell.angle_alpha   90.00
_cell.angle_beta   90.00
_cell.angle_gamma   90.00
#
_symmetry.space_group_name_H-M   'P 1'
#
loop_
_entity.id
_entity.type
_entity.pdbx_description
1 polymer ?
#
loop_
_entity_poly.entity_id
_entity_poly.type
_entity_poly.pdbx_seq_one_letter_code
_entity_poly.pdbx_strand_id
1 'polypeptide(L)'
;MHVAKYNKENEIHLIFFHGIGDNYKNASRYIQDRSTYLHRSNFHTHAHKYPIAFQNYITYAIASFLFLGTSILLPTLILLTNPMISRTASLAILAALTCIFLSVPPLMIPFINKNQSLSQPSIKEISKLIDNGVKPENIILLSHSFGGAIASEVLKYFTDRDIKLGGIIFTSTFSSFHKAIKHFPIPQTKILSILPSCLLKKMLKVLNLDFDIVSNIQKLQNNNISIVVINHERDTLIPYPAQLAKGLEDNQSLNMNLTKIVNLKSFEYDPHNGVLSGWELDENLADLILNKTMNR
;
A
#
# COMPACT_ATOMS: atom_id res chain seq x y z
N MET A 1 -10.65 5.13 47.87
CA MET A 1 -10.93 4.73 46.47
C MET A 1 -9.63 4.88 45.68
N HIS A 2 -8.81 3.82 45.56
CA HIS A 2 -7.59 3.85 44.77
C HIS A 2 -8.02 3.82 43.28
N VAL A 3 -7.96 4.96 42.61
CA VAL A 3 -7.99 5.01 41.16
C VAL A 3 -6.67 4.35 40.74
N ALA A 4 -6.74 3.10 40.25
CA ALA A 4 -5.59 2.44 39.67
C ALA A 4 -5.08 3.36 38.54
N LYS A 5 -3.84 3.86 38.71
CA LYS A 5 -3.18 4.65 37.67
C LYS A 5 -3.16 3.80 36.42
N TYR A 6 -3.99 4.14 35.44
CA TYR A 6 -4.08 3.43 34.17
C TYR A 6 -2.69 3.46 33.53
N ASN A 7 -2.07 2.29 33.40
CA ASN A 7 -0.70 2.19 32.93
C ASN A 7 -0.70 2.09 31.39
N LYS A 8 -0.50 3.23 30.73
CA LYS A 8 -0.43 3.35 29.26
C LYS A 8 0.66 2.48 28.63
N GLU A 9 1.66 2.07 29.38
CA GLU A 9 2.73 1.20 28.91
C GLU A 9 2.25 -0.17 28.42
N ASN A 10 1.06 -0.60 28.86
CA ASN A 10 0.46 -1.88 28.50
C ASN A 10 -0.59 -1.77 27.37
N GLU A 11 -0.86 -0.55 26.90
CA GLU A 11 -1.77 -0.34 25.77
C GLU A 11 -1.17 -0.90 24.49
N ILE A 12 -1.98 -1.61 23.70
CA ILE A 12 -1.61 -2.10 22.37
C ILE A 12 -2.32 -1.25 21.32
N HIS A 13 -1.56 -0.72 20.41
CA HIS A 13 -2.08 0.14 19.33
C HIS A 13 -1.91 -0.54 17.97
N LEU A 14 -3.01 -0.71 17.25
CA LEU A 14 -3.03 -1.21 15.89
C LEU A 14 -3.26 -0.05 14.92
N ILE A 15 -2.30 0.20 14.04
CA ILE A 15 -2.39 1.24 13.02
C ILE A 15 -2.69 0.58 11.68
N PHE A 16 -3.87 0.86 11.12
CA PHE A 16 -4.32 0.26 9.87
C PHE A 16 -4.11 1.19 8.66
N PHE A 17 -3.42 0.69 7.66
CA PHE A 17 -3.15 1.35 6.38
C PHE A 17 -4.02 0.70 5.29
N HIS A 18 -5.09 1.35 4.90
CA HIS A 18 -6.04 0.82 3.92
C HIS A 18 -5.55 0.98 2.46
N GLY A 19 -6.20 0.26 1.54
CA GLY A 19 -5.89 0.30 0.11
C GLY A 19 -6.33 1.61 -0.58
N ILE A 20 -5.92 1.76 -1.84
CA ILE A 20 -6.45 2.81 -2.73
C ILE A 20 -7.93 2.50 -3.03
N GLY A 21 -8.77 3.53 -2.96
CA GLY A 21 -10.21 3.41 -3.22
C GLY A 21 -11.05 3.17 -1.98
N ASP A 22 -10.44 2.80 -0.87
CA ASP A 22 -11.10 2.81 0.42
C ASP A 22 -11.01 4.20 1.06
N ASN A 23 -11.89 4.47 2.02
CA ASN A 23 -11.90 5.73 2.74
C ASN A 23 -11.68 5.52 4.23
N TYR A 24 -11.18 6.58 4.88
CA TYR A 24 -10.87 6.57 6.31
C TYR A 24 -12.03 6.07 7.18
N LYS A 25 -13.30 6.39 6.85
CA LYS A 25 -14.47 5.99 7.65
C LYS A 25 -14.69 4.49 7.59
N ASN A 26 -14.60 3.90 6.40
CA ASN A 26 -14.72 2.45 6.22
C ASN A 26 -13.57 1.72 6.90
N ALA A 27 -12.34 2.20 6.69
CA ALA A 27 -11.15 1.66 7.32
C ALA A 27 -11.25 1.71 8.86
N SER A 28 -11.70 2.83 9.42
CA SER A 28 -11.91 2.98 10.87
C SER A 28 -12.97 2.01 11.39
N ARG A 29 -14.10 1.88 10.68
CA ARG A 29 -15.15 0.93 11.07
C ARG A 29 -14.67 -0.50 11.03
N TYR A 30 -14.02 -0.89 9.93
CA TYR A 30 -13.45 -2.21 9.74
C TYR A 30 -12.52 -2.61 10.90
N ILE A 31 -11.59 -1.74 11.26
CA ILE A 31 -10.61 -2.04 12.31
C ILE A 31 -11.24 -1.99 13.71
N GLN A 32 -12.25 -1.15 13.92
CA GLN A 32 -13.00 -1.07 15.17
C GLN A 32 -13.83 -2.34 15.42
N ASP A 33 -14.51 -2.85 14.39
CA ASP A 33 -15.24 -4.11 14.47
C ASP A 33 -14.31 -5.26 14.84
N ARG A 34 -13.09 -5.28 14.26
CA ARG A 34 -12.08 -6.29 14.56
C ARG A 34 -11.55 -6.19 15.99
N SER A 35 -11.42 -4.98 16.55
CA SER A 35 -10.99 -4.80 17.95
C SER A 35 -11.96 -5.46 18.94
N THR A 36 -13.23 -5.56 18.58
CA THR A 36 -14.26 -6.23 19.39
C THR A 36 -13.98 -7.74 19.52
N TYR A 37 -13.43 -8.38 18.51
CA TYR A 37 -13.04 -9.80 18.57
C TYR A 37 -11.84 -10.06 19.49
N LEU A 38 -10.95 -9.09 19.66
CA LEU A 38 -9.77 -9.26 20.50
C LEU A 38 -10.05 -9.07 22.00
N HIS A 39 -11.27 -8.67 22.38
CA HIS A 39 -11.83 -8.59 23.75
C HIS A 39 -10.85 -8.07 24.84
N ARG A 40 -9.93 -7.15 24.46
CA ARG A 40 -8.96 -6.59 25.41
C ARG A 40 -9.25 -5.12 25.64
N SER A 41 -9.47 -4.75 26.89
CA SER A 41 -9.75 -3.36 27.31
C SER A 41 -8.60 -2.37 27.04
N ASN A 42 -7.40 -2.88 26.76
CA ASN A 42 -6.19 -2.09 26.48
C ASN A 42 -5.78 -2.11 24.99
N PHE A 43 -6.67 -2.48 24.10
CA PHE A 43 -6.43 -2.53 22.66
C PHE A 43 -7.06 -1.32 21.96
N HIS A 44 -6.25 -0.54 21.25
CA HIS A 44 -6.67 0.67 20.57
C HIS A 44 -6.42 0.53 19.05
N THR A 45 -7.36 1.02 18.26
CA THR A 45 -7.27 0.95 16.79
C THR A 45 -7.25 2.33 16.18
N HIS A 46 -6.40 2.50 15.19
CA HIS A 46 -6.23 3.75 14.44
C HIS A 46 -6.25 3.43 12.94
N ALA A 47 -6.90 4.24 12.13
CA ALA A 47 -6.84 4.12 10.69
C ALA A 47 -5.99 5.25 10.11
N HIS A 48 -5.10 4.90 9.17
CA HIS A 48 -4.29 5.89 8.46
C HIS A 48 -5.18 6.82 7.62
N LYS A 49 -4.93 8.10 7.72
CA LYS A 49 -5.64 9.12 6.96
C LYS A 49 -4.74 9.67 5.86
N TYR A 50 -5.03 9.30 4.62
CA TYR A 50 -4.31 9.90 3.48
C TYR A 50 -4.57 11.40 3.40
N PRO A 51 -3.55 12.20 3.00
CA PRO A 51 -3.74 13.61 2.71
C PRO A 51 -4.85 13.80 1.67
N ILE A 52 -5.75 14.78 1.88
CA ILE A 52 -6.87 15.08 0.98
C ILE A 52 -6.36 15.32 -0.45
N ALA A 53 -5.23 16.00 -0.60
CA ALA A 53 -4.60 16.25 -1.89
C ALA A 53 -4.25 14.94 -2.63
N PHE A 54 -3.85 13.88 -1.91
CA PHE A 54 -3.55 12.58 -2.51
C PHE A 54 -4.83 11.84 -2.92
N GLN A 55 -5.86 11.87 -2.10
CA GLN A 55 -7.15 11.25 -2.43
C GLN A 55 -7.74 11.90 -3.69
N ASN A 56 -7.73 13.23 -3.76
CA ASN A 56 -8.17 13.97 -4.94
C ASN A 56 -7.29 13.66 -6.16
N TYR A 57 -5.95 13.60 -5.98
CA TYR A 57 -5.02 13.26 -7.06
C TYR A 57 -5.29 11.88 -7.65
N ILE A 58 -5.47 10.86 -6.83
CA ILE A 58 -5.81 9.51 -7.31
C ILE A 58 -7.14 9.52 -8.07
N THR A 59 -8.16 10.20 -7.52
CA THR A 59 -9.46 10.33 -8.19
C THR A 59 -9.34 11.04 -9.53
N TYR A 60 -8.58 12.14 -9.59
CA TYR A 60 -8.34 12.88 -10.84
C TYR A 60 -7.45 12.11 -11.80
N ALA A 61 -6.43 11.40 -11.31
CA ALA A 61 -5.58 10.56 -12.15
C ALA A 61 -6.39 9.42 -12.79
N ILE A 62 -7.22 8.74 -12.01
CA ILE A 62 -8.12 7.69 -12.54
C ILE A 62 -9.13 8.29 -13.51
N ALA A 63 -9.81 9.39 -13.17
CA ALA A 63 -10.75 10.05 -14.04
C ALA A 63 -10.10 10.55 -15.33
N SER A 64 -8.90 11.14 -15.25
CA SER A 64 -8.13 11.59 -16.42
C SER A 64 -7.70 10.42 -17.29
N PHE A 65 -7.27 9.29 -16.68
CA PHE A 65 -6.94 8.08 -17.41
C PHE A 65 -8.15 7.48 -18.14
N LEU A 66 -9.31 7.43 -17.48
CA LEU A 66 -10.55 6.94 -18.07
C LEU A 66 -11.00 7.87 -19.21
N PHE A 67 -10.99 9.17 -18.97
CA PHE A 67 -11.38 10.18 -19.97
C PHE A 67 -10.43 10.19 -21.19
N LEU A 68 -9.11 10.13 -20.96
CA LEU A 68 -8.10 10.10 -22.02
C LEU A 68 -8.10 8.77 -22.78
N GLY A 69 -8.31 7.64 -22.09
CA GLY A 69 -8.45 6.33 -22.73
C GLY A 69 -9.62 6.34 -23.73
N THR A 70 -10.78 6.85 -23.32
CA THR A 70 -11.95 6.95 -24.21
C THR A 70 -11.78 8.04 -25.29
N SER A 71 -11.20 9.18 -24.94
CA SER A 71 -11.03 10.31 -25.86
C SER A 71 -9.92 10.12 -26.89
N ILE A 72 -8.95 9.25 -26.63
CA ILE A 72 -7.84 8.96 -27.55
C ILE A 72 -8.10 7.67 -28.32
N LEU A 73 -8.48 6.58 -27.64
CA LEU A 73 -8.65 5.27 -28.29
C LEU A 73 -9.77 5.28 -29.32
N LEU A 74 -10.91 5.89 -29.01
CA LEU A 74 -12.04 5.90 -29.92
C LEU A 74 -11.78 6.74 -31.18
N PRO A 75 -11.31 8.00 -31.11
CA PRO A 75 -10.93 8.76 -32.30
C PRO A 75 -9.77 8.12 -33.08
N THR A 76 -8.77 7.55 -32.41
CA THR A 76 -7.65 6.87 -33.07
C THR A 76 -8.15 5.65 -33.86
N LEU A 77 -9.06 4.87 -33.30
CA LEU A 77 -9.67 3.74 -33.99
C LEU A 77 -10.48 4.23 -35.21
N ILE A 78 -11.28 5.30 -35.08
CA ILE A 78 -12.04 5.90 -36.15
C ILE A 78 -11.10 6.45 -37.26
N LEU A 79 -10.00 7.10 -36.87
CA LEU A 79 -9.00 7.64 -37.80
C LEU A 79 -8.26 6.54 -38.56
N LEU A 80 -7.91 5.42 -37.89
CA LEU A 80 -7.22 4.28 -38.50
C LEU A 80 -8.13 3.45 -39.44
N THR A 81 -9.44 3.46 -39.16
CA THR A 81 -10.42 2.72 -39.97
C THR A 81 -11.05 3.55 -41.07
N ASN A 82 -10.83 4.88 -41.10
CA ASN A 82 -11.43 5.76 -42.10
C ASN A 82 -10.47 5.97 -43.28
N PRO A 83 -10.78 5.40 -44.47
CA PRO A 83 -9.94 5.49 -45.66
C PRO A 83 -9.83 6.90 -46.26
N MET A 84 -10.70 7.85 -45.83
CA MET A 84 -10.71 9.24 -46.32
C MET A 84 -9.68 10.14 -45.63
N ILE A 85 -9.09 9.68 -44.52
CA ILE A 85 -8.12 10.49 -43.74
C ILE A 85 -6.70 10.06 -44.14
N SER A 86 -5.88 11.01 -44.55
CA SER A 86 -4.49 10.72 -44.92
C SER A 86 -3.71 10.22 -43.71
N ARG A 87 -2.79 9.26 -43.91
CA ARG A 87 -1.93 8.71 -42.86
C ARG A 87 -1.13 9.79 -42.13
N THR A 88 -0.74 10.86 -42.84
CA THR A 88 -0.03 12.01 -42.27
C THR A 88 -0.89 12.80 -41.29
N ALA A 89 -2.17 13.03 -41.62
CA ALA A 89 -3.11 13.70 -40.72
C ALA A 89 -3.38 12.86 -39.47
N SER A 90 -3.54 11.53 -39.62
CA SER A 90 -3.69 10.59 -38.49
C SER A 90 -2.49 10.62 -37.56
N LEU A 91 -1.27 10.62 -38.10
CA LEU A 91 -0.04 10.73 -37.31
C LEU A 91 0.11 12.07 -36.59
N ALA A 92 -0.25 13.17 -37.26
CA ALA A 92 -0.21 14.51 -36.64
C ALA A 92 -1.20 14.65 -35.48
N ILE A 93 -2.41 14.12 -35.64
CA ILE A 93 -3.42 14.09 -34.58
C ILE A 93 -2.97 13.22 -33.43
N LEU A 94 -2.40 12.03 -33.69
CA LEU A 94 -1.87 11.13 -32.67
C LEU A 94 -0.72 11.78 -31.91
N ALA A 95 0.19 12.49 -32.61
CA ALA A 95 1.27 13.23 -31.98
C ALA A 95 0.75 14.37 -31.09
N ALA A 96 -0.23 15.14 -31.55
CA ALA A 96 -0.85 16.22 -30.77
C ALA A 96 -1.54 15.68 -29.51
N LEU A 97 -2.31 14.59 -29.63
CA LEU A 97 -2.96 13.94 -28.50
C LEU A 97 -1.94 13.36 -27.52
N THR A 98 -0.82 12.81 -28.00
CA THR A 98 0.29 12.34 -27.17
C THR A 98 0.97 13.48 -26.43
N CYS A 99 1.17 14.63 -27.07
CA CYS A 99 1.71 15.83 -26.43
C CYS A 99 0.77 16.37 -25.34
N ILE A 100 -0.53 16.38 -25.58
CA ILE A 100 -1.53 16.74 -24.56
C ILE A 100 -1.49 15.74 -23.41
N PHE A 101 -1.42 14.44 -23.70
CA PHE A 101 -1.30 13.39 -22.70
C PHE A 101 -0.05 13.54 -21.84
N LEU A 102 1.10 13.83 -22.44
CA LEU A 102 2.36 14.03 -21.73
C LEU A 102 2.42 15.35 -20.94
N SER A 103 1.60 16.35 -21.28
CA SER A 103 1.55 17.64 -20.58
C SER A 103 0.63 17.65 -19.35
N VAL A 104 -0.41 16.79 -19.31
CA VAL A 104 -1.36 16.75 -18.18
C VAL A 104 -0.71 16.30 -16.85
N PRO A 105 0.10 15.23 -16.79
CA PRO A 105 0.78 14.85 -15.56
C PRO A 105 1.69 15.94 -14.97
N PRO A 106 2.54 16.65 -15.75
CA PRO A 106 3.33 17.77 -15.23
C PRO A 106 2.51 18.93 -14.65
N LEU A 107 1.34 19.21 -15.22
CA LEU A 107 0.43 20.24 -14.71
C LEU A 107 -0.21 19.85 -13.37
N MET A 108 -0.28 18.57 -13.08
CA MET A 108 -0.79 18.05 -11.79
C MET A 108 0.29 17.93 -10.71
N ILE A 109 1.59 17.92 -11.09
CA ILE A 109 2.73 17.81 -10.17
C ILE A 109 2.74 18.91 -9.08
N PRO A 110 2.37 20.18 -9.33
CA PRO A 110 2.33 21.21 -8.29
C PRO A 110 1.33 20.91 -7.17
N PHE A 111 0.31 20.10 -7.44
CA PHE A 111 -0.69 19.71 -6.44
C PHE A 111 -0.22 18.55 -5.55
N ILE A 112 0.81 17.83 -5.98
CA ILE A 112 1.52 16.87 -5.12
C ILE A 112 2.57 17.68 -4.36
N ASN A 113 2.17 18.17 -3.20
CA ASN A 113 3.08 18.92 -2.35
C ASN A 113 4.30 18.03 -2.04
N LYS A 114 5.45 18.31 -2.66
CA LYS A 114 6.70 17.53 -2.56
C LYS A 114 7.13 17.29 -1.11
N ASN A 115 6.63 18.09 -0.17
CA ASN A 115 6.99 18.04 1.25
C ASN A 115 6.02 17.17 2.09
N GLN A 116 4.95 16.63 1.51
CA GLN A 116 4.03 15.76 2.24
C GLN A 116 4.21 14.32 1.78
N SER A 117 5.15 13.62 2.40
CA SER A 117 5.21 12.16 2.32
C SER A 117 3.86 11.58 2.78
N LEU A 118 3.35 10.58 2.05
CA LEU A 118 2.11 9.90 2.39
C LEU A 118 2.16 9.22 3.77
N SER A 119 3.36 8.92 4.25
CA SER A 119 3.61 8.31 5.57
C SER A 119 3.58 9.32 6.72
N GLN A 120 3.74 10.63 6.47
CA GLN A 120 3.87 11.65 7.52
C GLN A 120 2.69 11.70 8.53
N PRO A 121 1.42 11.58 8.13
CA PRO A 121 0.33 11.56 9.11
C PRO A 121 0.49 10.47 10.16
N SER A 122 0.78 9.23 9.74
CA SER A 122 0.98 8.12 10.68
C SER A 122 2.28 8.22 11.46
N ILE A 123 3.36 8.74 10.86
CA ILE A 123 4.60 9.02 11.60
C ILE A 123 4.32 9.97 12.76
N LYS A 124 3.58 11.06 12.53
CA LYS A 124 3.21 12.02 13.58
C LYS A 124 2.31 11.38 14.64
N GLU A 125 1.34 10.57 14.23
CA GLU A 125 0.44 9.88 15.15
C GLU A 125 1.20 8.90 16.04
N ILE A 126 2.04 8.06 15.46
CA ILE A 126 2.87 7.09 16.20
C ILE A 126 3.85 7.83 17.13
N SER A 127 4.53 8.88 16.66
CA SER A 127 5.41 9.67 17.51
C SER A 127 4.67 10.23 18.72
N LYS A 128 3.45 10.78 18.51
CA LYS A 128 2.60 11.25 19.60
C LYS A 128 2.21 10.14 20.60
N LEU A 129 1.96 8.93 20.13
CA LEU A 129 1.68 7.79 21.02
C LEU A 129 2.90 7.48 21.89
N ILE A 130 4.09 7.43 21.29
CA ILE A 130 5.35 7.20 22.00
C ILE A 130 5.62 8.31 23.01
N ASP A 131 5.46 9.57 22.61
CA ASP A 131 5.63 10.74 23.50
C ASP A 131 4.64 10.72 24.68
N ASN A 132 3.46 10.11 24.50
CA ASN A 132 2.46 9.92 25.55
C ASN A 132 2.72 8.68 26.43
N GLY A 133 3.84 7.98 26.26
CA GLY A 133 4.28 6.85 27.08
C GLY A 133 3.86 5.47 26.58
N VAL A 134 3.34 5.36 25.36
CA VAL A 134 3.10 4.05 24.72
C VAL A 134 4.45 3.46 24.32
N LYS A 135 4.71 2.21 24.70
CA LYS A 135 5.94 1.50 24.29
C LYS A 135 5.91 1.25 22.77
N PRO A 136 6.98 1.59 22.04
CA PRO A 136 7.01 1.37 20.57
C PRO A 136 6.71 -0.07 20.17
N GLU A 137 7.18 -1.04 20.93
CA GLU A 137 6.93 -2.47 20.68
C GLU A 137 5.47 -2.89 20.85
N ASN A 138 4.63 -2.05 21.43
CA ASN A 138 3.19 -2.26 21.53
C ASN A 138 2.41 -1.66 20.34
N ILE A 139 3.11 -1.01 19.40
CA ILE A 139 2.51 -0.45 18.20
C ILE A 139 2.69 -1.43 17.04
N ILE A 140 1.59 -1.99 16.56
CA ILE A 140 1.55 -2.97 15.47
C ILE A 140 0.98 -2.28 14.22
N LEU A 141 1.61 -2.50 13.07
CA LEU A 141 1.12 -2.02 11.79
C LEU A 141 0.33 -3.13 11.07
N LEU A 142 -0.86 -2.82 10.61
CA LEU A 142 -1.65 -3.66 9.72
C LEU A 142 -1.84 -2.91 8.41
N SER A 143 -1.58 -3.56 7.30
CA SER A 143 -1.67 -2.90 6.00
C SER A 143 -2.35 -3.76 4.95
N HIS A 144 -3.08 -3.11 4.05
CA HIS A 144 -3.76 -3.77 2.95
C HIS A 144 -3.44 -3.09 1.62
N SER A 145 -3.13 -3.90 0.60
CA SER A 145 -2.95 -3.41 -0.77
C SER A 145 -1.91 -2.28 -0.83
N PHE A 146 -2.26 -1.11 -1.39
CA PHE A 146 -1.40 0.07 -1.45
C PHE A 146 -0.95 0.56 -0.06
N GLY A 147 -1.77 0.37 0.97
CA GLY A 147 -1.42 0.71 2.35
C GLY A 147 -0.12 0.05 2.81
N GLY A 148 0.25 -1.10 2.23
CA GLY A 148 1.53 -1.78 2.50
C GLY A 148 2.75 -0.95 2.13
N ALA A 149 2.67 -0.18 1.04
CA ALA A 149 3.76 0.73 0.65
C ALA A 149 3.99 1.80 1.72
N ILE A 150 2.90 2.41 2.18
CA ILE A 150 2.96 3.48 3.19
C ILE A 150 3.41 2.94 4.55
N ALA A 151 2.87 1.78 4.96
CA ALA A 151 3.25 1.14 6.22
C ALA A 151 4.75 0.76 6.23
N SER A 152 5.29 0.29 5.10
CA SER A 152 6.72 -0.04 4.98
C SER A 152 7.62 1.19 5.14
N GLU A 153 7.21 2.34 4.60
CA GLU A 153 7.91 3.63 4.78
C GLU A 153 7.85 4.10 6.25
N VAL A 154 6.69 3.96 6.90
CA VAL A 154 6.53 4.29 8.31
C VAL A 154 7.43 3.41 9.18
N LEU A 155 7.40 2.10 8.95
CA LEU A 155 8.24 1.15 9.68
C LEU A 155 9.72 1.48 9.51
N LYS A 156 10.16 1.71 8.26
CA LYS A 156 11.52 2.13 7.95
C LYS A 156 11.92 3.42 8.68
N TYR A 157 11.03 4.43 8.71
CA TYR A 157 11.30 5.71 9.40
C TYR A 157 11.66 5.53 10.87
N PHE A 158 10.92 4.68 11.59
CA PHE A 158 11.19 4.41 13.01
C PHE A 158 12.42 3.55 13.20
N THR A 159 12.60 2.54 12.35
CA THR A 159 13.77 1.66 12.40
C THR A 159 15.08 2.41 12.12
N ASP A 160 15.10 3.33 11.17
CA ASP A 160 16.27 4.19 10.88
C ASP A 160 16.65 5.10 12.09
N ARG A 161 15.79 5.14 13.13
CA ARG A 161 15.98 5.89 14.39
C ARG A 161 16.13 4.99 15.59
N ASP A 162 16.40 3.71 15.37
CA ASP A 162 16.53 2.68 16.42
C ASP A 162 15.26 2.52 17.29
N ILE A 163 14.09 2.93 16.76
CA ILE A 163 12.79 2.75 17.40
C ILE A 163 12.15 1.47 16.84
N LYS A 164 12.07 0.44 17.68
CA LYS A 164 11.55 -0.86 17.31
C LYS A 164 10.03 -0.92 17.55
N LEU A 165 9.24 -0.86 16.47
CA LEU A 165 7.80 -1.09 16.54
C LEU A 165 7.49 -2.58 16.74
N GLY A 166 6.25 -2.83 17.14
CA GLY A 166 5.77 -4.16 17.48
C GLY A 166 5.83 -5.21 16.40
N GLY A 167 5.66 -4.84 15.16
CA GLY A 167 5.64 -5.72 14.00
C GLY A 167 4.72 -5.17 12.94
N ILE A 168 4.65 -5.87 11.81
CA ILE A 168 3.81 -5.49 10.69
C ILE A 168 3.15 -6.71 10.04
N ILE A 169 1.88 -6.56 9.67
CA ILE A 169 1.15 -7.51 8.85
C ILE A 169 0.84 -6.83 7.50
N PHE A 170 1.28 -7.44 6.44
CA PHE A 170 0.95 -7.06 5.07
C PHE A 170 -0.13 -8.00 4.53
N THR A 171 -1.25 -7.46 4.03
CA THR A 171 -2.29 -8.24 3.38
C THR A 171 -2.48 -7.79 1.93
N SER A 172 -2.52 -8.72 0.98
CA SER A 172 -2.76 -8.48 -0.45
C SER A 172 -1.95 -7.32 -1.02
N THR A 173 -0.67 -7.19 -0.65
CA THR A 173 0.18 -6.08 -1.07
C THR A 173 1.21 -6.48 -2.14
N PHE A 174 1.76 -5.50 -2.83
CA PHE A 174 2.73 -5.71 -3.91
C PHE A 174 4.19 -5.61 -3.42
N SER A 175 5.11 -6.22 -4.18
CA SER A 175 6.55 -6.15 -3.90
C SER A 175 7.15 -4.78 -4.20
N SER A 176 6.71 -4.17 -5.31
CA SER A 176 7.07 -2.81 -5.72
C SER A 176 5.99 -2.23 -6.62
N PHE A 177 5.81 -0.90 -6.58
CA PHE A 177 4.71 -0.26 -7.29
C PHE A 177 4.85 -0.38 -8.82
N HIS A 178 6.07 -0.33 -9.35
CA HIS A 178 6.29 -0.54 -10.79
C HIS A 178 5.91 -1.96 -11.25
N LYS A 179 6.13 -3.00 -10.44
CA LYS A 179 5.66 -4.37 -10.72
C LYS A 179 4.15 -4.44 -10.64
N ALA A 180 3.53 -3.81 -9.64
CA ALA A 180 2.07 -3.73 -9.54
C ALA A 180 1.46 -3.14 -10.83
N ILE A 181 1.95 -1.98 -11.29
CA ILE A 181 1.46 -1.35 -12.53
C ILE A 181 1.61 -2.26 -13.74
N LYS A 182 2.72 -2.99 -13.86
CA LYS A 182 2.96 -3.89 -15.00
C LYS A 182 1.99 -5.07 -15.08
N HIS A 183 1.51 -5.53 -13.94
CA HIS A 183 0.66 -6.70 -13.84
C HIS A 183 -0.81 -6.37 -13.50
N PHE A 184 -1.13 -5.10 -13.27
CA PHE A 184 -2.48 -4.69 -12.92
C PHE A 184 -3.46 -4.97 -14.06
N PRO A 185 -4.63 -5.59 -13.80
CA PRO A 185 -5.51 -6.10 -14.85
C PRO A 185 -6.34 -5.02 -15.56
N ILE A 186 -6.05 -3.75 -15.36
CA ILE A 186 -6.78 -2.64 -15.99
C ILE A 186 -6.21 -2.38 -17.39
N PRO A 187 -7.04 -2.29 -18.45
CA PRO A 187 -6.57 -2.07 -19.82
C PRO A 187 -5.64 -0.86 -19.99
N GLN A 188 -5.88 0.21 -19.22
CA GLN A 188 -5.09 1.45 -19.26
C GLN A 188 -3.65 1.24 -18.76
N THR A 189 -3.44 0.35 -17.80
CA THR A 189 -2.09 0.04 -17.29
C THR A 189 -1.29 -0.81 -18.28
N LYS A 190 -1.95 -1.50 -19.23
CA LYS A 190 -1.27 -2.26 -20.29
C LYS A 190 -0.35 -1.38 -21.13
N ILE A 191 -0.71 -0.11 -21.37
CA ILE A 191 0.15 0.84 -22.07
C ILE A 191 1.43 1.10 -21.26
N LEU A 192 1.30 1.27 -19.95
CA LEU A 192 2.45 1.46 -19.06
C LEU A 192 3.28 0.19 -18.89
N SER A 193 2.66 -0.99 -19.01
CA SER A 193 3.36 -2.28 -18.91
C SER A 193 4.35 -2.52 -20.07
N ILE A 194 4.15 -1.87 -21.22
CA ILE A 194 5.06 -1.95 -22.39
C ILE A 194 6.36 -1.17 -22.12
N LEU A 195 6.32 -0.17 -21.22
CA LEU A 195 7.50 0.62 -20.90
C LEU A 195 8.59 -0.24 -20.24
N PRO A 196 9.87 -0.02 -20.58
CA PRO A 196 10.98 -0.63 -19.86
C PRO A 196 10.88 -0.32 -18.35
N SER A 197 11.18 -1.30 -17.51
CA SER A 197 11.07 -1.14 -16.04
C SER A 197 11.90 0.02 -15.50
N CYS A 198 13.06 0.30 -16.11
CA CYS A 198 13.92 1.42 -15.72
C CYS A 198 13.26 2.78 -15.99
N LEU A 199 12.54 2.92 -17.11
CA LEU A 199 11.82 4.15 -17.44
C LEU A 199 10.61 4.34 -16.53
N LEU A 200 9.83 3.29 -16.31
CA LEU A 200 8.69 3.33 -15.41
C LEU A 200 9.11 3.70 -13.97
N LYS A 201 10.21 3.09 -13.46
CA LYS A 201 10.78 3.46 -12.16
C LYS A 201 11.17 4.94 -12.09
N LYS A 202 11.85 5.47 -13.13
CA LYS A 202 12.22 6.88 -13.17
C LYS A 202 10.99 7.80 -13.13
N MET A 203 9.95 7.47 -13.88
CA MET A 203 8.68 8.22 -13.86
C MET A 203 8.04 8.20 -12.46
N LEU A 204 7.94 7.03 -11.85
CA LEU A 204 7.39 6.88 -10.50
C LEU A 204 8.22 7.64 -9.46
N LYS A 205 9.55 7.64 -9.59
CA LYS A 205 10.43 8.41 -8.71
C LYS A 205 10.20 9.92 -8.81
N VAL A 206 9.99 10.45 -10.02
CA VAL A 206 9.63 11.87 -10.22
C VAL A 206 8.30 12.20 -9.54
N LEU A 207 7.36 11.24 -9.54
CA LEU A 207 6.04 11.38 -8.91
C LEU A 207 6.03 11.07 -7.40
N ASN A 208 7.17 10.72 -6.80
CA ASN A 208 7.27 10.20 -5.42
C ASN A 208 6.38 8.97 -5.16
N LEU A 209 6.21 8.12 -6.16
CA LEU A 209 5.44 6.88 -6.12
C LEU A 209 6.31 5.63 -6.35
N ASP A 210 7.64 5.76 -6.28
CA ASP A 210 8.58 4.64 -6.44
C ASP A 210 8.70 3.84 -5.14
N PHE A 211 7.62 3.17 -4.77
CA PHE A 211 7.59 2.30 -3.60
C PHE A 211 8.22 0.95 -3.90
N ASP A 212 9.20 0.55 -3.09
CA ASP A 212 9.85 -0.76 -3.13
C ASP A 212 9.84 -1.37 -1.73
N ILE A 213 8.78 -2.17 -1.47
CA ILE A 213 8.54 -2.75 -0.14
C ILE A 213 9.59 -3.80 0.19
N VAL A 214 10.01 -4.60 -0.80
CA VAL A 214 11.06 -5.62 -0.62
C VAL A 214 12.36 -4.97 -0.17
N SER A 215 12.79 -3.88 -0.82
CA SER A 215 13.98 -3.14 -0.44
C SER A 215 13.87 -2.53 0.98
N ASN A 216 12.68 -2.06 1.37
CA ASN A 216 12.45 -1.58 2.73
C ASN A 216 12.57 -2.73 3.73
N ILE A 217 11.94 -3.88 3.49
CA ILE A 217 12.01 -5.06 4.36
C ILE A 217 13.44 -5.55 4.52
N GLN A 218 14.25 -5.57 3.46
CA GLN A 218 15.66 -5.96 3.53
C GLN A 218 16.45 -5.12 4.55
N LYS A 219 16.20 -3.82 4.58
CA LYS A 219 16.87 -2.91 5.53
C LYS A 219 16.43 -3.14 6.98
N LEU A 220 15.24 -3.73 7.19
CA LEU A 220 14.67 -3.98 8.50
C LEU A 220 15.15 -5.28 9.15
N GLN A 221 15.76 -6.18 8.39
CA GLN A 221 16.11 -7.52 8.86
C GLN A 221 17.07 -7.56 10.04
N ASN A 222 17.92 -6.55 10.17
CA ASN A 222 18.86 -6.49 11.28
C ASN A 222 18.22 -6.13 12.63
N ASN A 223 16.94 -5.72 12.62
CA ASN A 223 16.26 -5.14 13.79
C ASN A 223 15.29 -6.09 14.48
N ASN A 224 15.27 -7.39 14.10
CA ASN A 224 14.41 -8.41 14.69
C ASN A 224 12.93 -7.99 14.80
N ILE A 225 12.38 -7.39 13.74
CA ILE A 225 10.97 -7.00 13.66
C ILE A 225 10.18 -8.16 13.05
N SER A 226 9.08 -8.55 13.70
CA SER A 226 8.18 -9.58 13.18
C SER A 226 7.42 -9.06 11.97
N ILE A 227 7.53 -9.77 10.84
CA ILE A 227 6.86 -9.43 9.59
C ILE A 227 5.98 -10.62 9.19
N VAL A 228 4.71 -10.36 8.97
CA VAL A 228 3.75 -11.34 8.44
C VAL A 228 3.24 -10.85 7.10
N VAL A 229 3.21 -11.74 6.11
CA VAL A 229 2.70 -11.44 4.77
C VAL A 229 1.60 -12.43 4.45
N ILE A 230 0.38 -11.96 4.26
CA ILE A 230 -0.79 -12.77 3.94
C ILE A 230 -1.26 -12.39 2.54
N ASN A 231 -1.21 -13.35 1.62
CA ASN A 231 -1.65 -13.16 0.24
C ASN A 231 -2.67 -14.24 -0.14
N HIS A 232 -3.40 -13.98 -1.20
CA HIS A 232 -4.22 -14.97 -1.85
C HIS A 232 -3.65 -15.30 -3.24
N GLU A 233 -3.45 -16.58 -3.55
CA GLU A 233 -2.85 -17.01 -4.83
C GLU A 233 -3.66 -16.55 -6.05
N ARG A 234 -4.98 -16.38 -5.89
CA ARG A 234 -5.90 -15.96 -6.95
C ARG A 234 -6.25 -14.48 -6.92
N ASP A 235 -5.47 -13.67 -6.21
CA ASP A 235 -5.66 -12.22 -6.23
C ASP A 235 -5.55 -11.69 -7.66
N THR A 236 -6.64 -11.14 -8.16
CA THR A 236 -6.72 -10.62 -9.53
C THR A 236 -6.28 -9.18 -9.65
N LEU A 237 -6.30 -8.41 -8.55
CA LEU A 237 -5.85 -7.03 -8.55
C LEU A 237 -4.33 -6.93 -8.43
N ILE A 238 -3.73 -7.76 -7.56
CA ILE A 238 -2.28 -7.86 -7.43
C ILE A 238 -1.89 -9.31 -7.76
N PRO A 239 -1.74 -9.64 -9.05
CA PRO A 239 -1.40 -10.99 -9.48
C PRO A 239 -0.07 -11.46 -8.89
N TYR A 240 0.07 -12.76 -8.72
CA TYR A 240 1.20 -13.40 -8.04
C TYR A 240 2.59 -12.84 -8.39
N PRO A 241 2.94 -12.54 -9.68
CA PRO A 241 4.27 -11.99 -10.02
C PRO A 241 4.54 -10.60 -9.41
N ALA A 242 3.49 -9.86 -9.04
CA ALA A 242 3.58 -8.54 -8.43
C ALA A 242 3.47 -8.59 -6.90
N GLN A 243 2.99 -9.70 -6.30
CA GLN A 243 2.76 -9.83 -4.87
C GLN A 243 4.05 -9.68 -4.05
N LEU A 244 3.90 -9.18 -2.83
CA LEU A 244 5.02 -9.05 -1.88
C LEU A 244 5.64 -10.42 -1.57
N ALA A 245 4.83 -11.45 -1.33
CA ALA A 245 5.32 -12.81 -1.09
C ALA A 245 6.29 -13.27 -2.18
N LYS A 246 5.89 -13.14 -3.45
CA LYS A 246 6.75 -13.50 -4.59
C LYS A 246 8.02 -12.66 -4.64
N GLY A 247 7.93 -11.36 -4.35
CA GLY A 247 9.10 -10.49 -4.29
C GLY A 247 10.08 -10.88 -3.18
N LEU A 248 9.59 -11.37 -2.05
CA LEU A 248 10.40 -11.88 -0.94
C LEU A 248 11.02 -13.24 -1.28
N GLU A 249 10.25 -14.16 -1.87
CA GLU A 249 10.74 -15.47 -2.32
C GLU A 249 11.88 -15.33 -3.36
N ASP A 250 11.74 -14.41 -4.30
CA ASP A 250 12.76 -14.15 -5.34
C ASP A 250 14.06 -13.56 -4.76
N ASN A 251 14.00 -13.03 -3.54
CA ASN A 251 15.11 -12.37 -2.91
C ASN A 251 15.80 -13.26 -1.88
N GLN A 252 16.70 -14.12 -2.33
CA GLN A 252 17.43 -15.08 -1.53
C GLN A 252 18.26 -14.49 -0.38
N SER A 253 18.49 -13.17 -0.37
CA SER A 253 19.25 -12.49 0.70
C SER A 253 18.40 -12.20 1.95
N LEU A 254 17.10 -12.51 1.92
CA LEU A 254 16.19 -12.26 3.03
C LEU A 254 16.28 -13.34 4.11
N ASN A 255 16.42 -12.90 5.36
CA ASN A 255 16.31 -13.80 6.50
C ASN A 255 14.83 -14.17 6.74
N MET A 256 14.39 -15.29 6.16
CA MET A 256 13.01 -15.76 6.25
C MET A 256 12.59 -16.17 7.67
N ASN A 257 13.53 -16.30 8.62
CA ASN A 257 13.19 -16.64 10.02
C ASN A 257 12.39 -15.52 10.72
N LEU A 258 12.45 -14.30 10.21
CA LEU A 258 11.72 -13.15 10.74
C LEU A 258 10.46 -12.82 9.93
N THR A 259 10.22 -13.53 8.82
CA THR A 259 9.12 -13.27 7.92
C THR A 259 8.26 -14.51 7.75
N LYS A 260 7.02 -14.45 8.22
CA LYS A 260 6.02 -15.52 8.00
C LYS A 260 5.22 -15.18 6.74
N ILE A 261 5.22 -16.07 5.76
CA ILE A 261 4.41 -15.94 4.54
C ILE A 261 3.25 -16.91 4.62
N VAL A 262 2.03 -16.40 4.46
CA VAL A 262 0.78 -17.17 4.45
C VAL A 262 0.14 -17.00 3.08
N ASN A 263 0.11 -18.08 2.29
CA ASN A 263 -0.53 -18.09 0.98
C ASN A 263 -1.89 -18.78 1.09
N LEU A 264 -2.96 -17.98 0.99
CA LEU A 264 -4.33 -18.48 1.03
C LEU A 264 -4.69 -19.12 -0.31
N LYS A 265 -5.37 -20.27 -0.22
CA LYS A 265 -5.86 -21.03 -1.38
C LYS A 265 -7.38 -21.23 -1.36
N SER A 266 -8.01 -20.88 -0.25
CA SER A 266 -9.45 -21.00 -0.06
C SER A 266 -10.21 -20.25 -1.15
N PHE A 267 -11.41 -20.70 -1.43
CA PHE A 267 -12.26 -20.06 -2.43
C PHE A 267 -12.95 -18.83 -1.80
N GLU A 268 -12.29 -17.69 -1.92
CA GLU A 268 -12.85 -16.42 -1.47
C GLU A 268 -13.61 -15.76 -2.62
N TYR A 269 -14.76 -15.16 -2.29
CA TYR A 269 -15.59 -14.43 -3.26
C TYR A 269 -14.82 -13.22 -3.84
N ASP A 270 -14.00 -12.57 -3.02
CA ASP A 270 -13.09 -11.50 -3.42
C ASP A 270 -11.69 -11.81 -2.87
N PRO A 271 -10.82 -12.46 -3.66
CA PRO A 271 -9.49 -12.87 -3.21
C PRO A 271 -8.61 -11.70 -2.75
N HIS A 272 -8.84 -10.49 -3.25
CA HIS A 272 -8.06 -9.32 -2.85
C HIS A 272 -8.45 -8.81 -1.46
N ASN A 273 -9.76 -8.57 -1.24
CA ASN A 273 -10.25 -8.02 0.02
C ASN A 273 -10.62 -9.11 1.04
N GLY A 274 -10.92 -10.33 0.59
CA GLY A 274 -11.28 -11.46 1.45
C GLY A 274 -10.20 -11.80 2.47
N VAL A 275 -8.92 -11.55 2.16
CA VAL A 275 -7.80 -11.69 3.12
C VAL A 275 -8.03 -10.87 4.39
N LEU A 276 -8.73 -9.76 4.30
CA LEU A 276 -9.04 -8.93 5.47
C LEU A 276 -10.08 -9.55 6.39
N SER A 277 -10.96 -10.42 5.89
CA SER A 277 -12.01 -11.10 6.69
C SER A 277 -11.60 -12.51 7.14
N GLY A 278 -10.46 -13.01 6.67
CA GLY A 278 -9.97 -14.35 6.98
C GLY A 278 -9.54 -14.50 8.44
N TRP A 279 -9.79 -15.69 9.01
CA TRP A 279 -9.35 -16.07 10.37
C TRP A 279 -7.82 -16.09 10.50
N GLU A 280 -7.11 -16.31 9.39
CA GLU A 280 -5.63 -16.31 9.35
C GLU A 280 -5.06 -14.94 9.75
N LEU A 281 -5.75 -13.85 9.40
CA LEU A 281 -5.35 -12.53 9.84
C LEU A 281 -5.51 -12.39 11.36
N ASP A 282 -6.63 -12.87 11.91
CA ASP A 282 -6.90 -12.80 13.36
C ASP A 282 -5.90 -13.64 14.16
N GLU A 283 -5.58 -14.86 13.68
CA GLU A 283 -4.58 -15.74 14.29
C GLU A 283 -3.20 -15.06 14.30
N ASN A 284 -2.73 -14.56 13.16
CA ASN A 284 -1.43 -13.91 13.07
C ASN A 284 -1.34 -12.61 13.87
N LEU A 285 -2.44 -11.86 13.96
CA LEU A 285 -2.50 -10.68 14.81
C LEU A 285 -2.46 -11.07 16.30
N ALA A 286 -3.20 -12.12 16.68
CA ALA A 286 -3.15 -12.65 18.04
C ALA A 286 -1.74 -13.15 18.41
N ASP A 287 -1.05 -13.86 17.52
CA ASP A 287 0.34 -14.31 17.72
C ASP A 287 1.29 -13.13 17.93
N LEU A 288 1.19 -12.07 17.14
CA LEU A 288 2.01 -10.87 17.33
C LEU A 288 1.75 -10.19 18.70
N ILE A 289 0.52 -10.22 19.16
CA ILE A 289 0.13 -9.65 20.46
C ILE A 289 0.61 -10.55 21.60
N LEU A 290 0.42 -11.88 21.50
CA LEU A 290 0.77 -12.84 22.54
C LEU A 290 2.29 -12.96 22.74
N ASN A 291 3.07 -13.04 21.67
CA ASN A 291 4.53 -13.10 21.74
C ASN A 291 5.14 -11.91 22.50
N LYS A 292 4.42 -10.80 22.61
CA LYS A 292 4.83 -9.62 23.36
C LYS A 292 4.44 -9.66 24.83
N THR A 293 3.36 -10.37 25.15
CA THR A 293 2.93 -10.57 26.53
C THR A 293 3.69 -11.67 27.24
N MET A 294 4.25 -12.64 26.50
CA MET A 294 5.04 -13.74 27.07
C MET A 294 6.53 -13.40 27.27
N ASN A 295 7.07 -12.46 26.50
CA ASN A 295 8.46 -12.00 26.63
C ASN A 295 8.64 -10.88 27.67
N ARG A 296 7.65 -10.70 28.55
CA ARG A 296 7.68 -9.83 29.74
C ARG A 296 7.74 -10.65 31.01
#